data_e578eba116dbc9fa717a98bdaaa9a9e1
#
_entry.id   e578eba116dbc9fa717a98bdaaa9a9e1
#
_cell.length_a   1.000
_cell.length_b   1.000
_cell.length_c   1.000
_cell.angle_alpha   90.00
_cell.angle_beta   90.00
_cell.angle_gamma   90.00
#
_symmetry.space_group_name_H-M   'P 1'
#
loop_
_entity.id
_entity.type
_entity.pdbx_description
1 polymer ?
#
loop_
_entity_poly.entity_id
_entity_poly.type
_entity_poly.pdbx_seq_one_letter_code
_entity_poly.pdbx_strand_id
1 'polypeptide(L)'
;MNHIGRLFTRDAVAADGTVEKWVAMRIEEHQVNTWNFAHGSLITAMAEIATARAGYDPDGPPCVAIDLTVQFIGAPKLGELLEAYGTITKRSRSLVFTSAQGMVAGKPMFFATSIQKIVGA
;
A
#
# COMPACT_ATOMS: atom_id res chain seq x y z
N MET A 1 -13.98 -0.52 -6.96
CA MET A 1 -13.69 -1.42 -5.85
C MET A 1 -14.38 -0.98 -4.58
N ASN A 2 -15.69 -1.25 -4.51
CA ASN A 2 -16.51 -0.70 -3.43
C ASN A 2 -16.26 -1.38 -2.08
N HIS A 3 -15.82 -2.65 -2.09
CA HIS A 3 -15.54 -3.38 -0.84
C HIS A 3 -14.31 -2.86 -0.09
N ILE A 4 -13.40 -2.17 -0.78
CA ILE A 4 -12.23 -1.56 -0.14
C ILE A 4 -12.59 -0.21 0.49
N GLY A 5 -13.68 0.42 0.00
CA GLY A 5 -14.09 1.72 0.46
C GLY A 5 -13.42 2.84 -0.31
N ARG A 6 -13.53 4.05 0.24
CA ARG A 6 -13.05 5.26 -0.43
C ARG A 6 -11.56 5.46 -0.17
N LEU A 7 -10.79 5.61 -1.24
CA LEU A 7 -9.35 5.86 -1.16
C LEU A 7 -9.04 7.33 -1.41
N PHE A 8 -8.08 7.83 -0.65
CA PHE A 8 -7.51 9.17 -0.82
C PHE A 8 -6.04 8.99 -1.17
N THR A 9 -5.54 9.74 -2.15
CA THR A 9 -4.17 9.61 -2.62
C THR A 9 -3.46 10.95 -2.65
N ARG A 10 -2.16 10.94 -2.38
CA ARG A 10 -1.28 12.09 -2.55
C ARG A 10 0.15 11.63 -2.74
N ASP A 11 0.99 12.52 -3.26
CA ASP A 11 2.42 12.30 -3.35
C ASP A 11 3.13 13.23 -2.38
N ALA A 12 4.25 12.78 -1.84
CA ALA A 12 5.11 13.59 -0.98
C ALA A 12 6.56 13.30 -1.34
N VAL A 13 7.44 14.25 -1.03
CA VAL A 13 8.88 14.10 -1.26
C VAL A 13 9.56 14.12 0.10
N ALA A 14 10.29 13.03 0.40
CA ALA A 14 11.07 12.93 1.63
C ALA A 14 12.30 13.84 1.57
N ALA A 15 12.94 14.06 2.71
CA ALA A 15 14.12 14.92 2.81
C ALA A 15 15.28 14.50 1.91
N ASP A 16 15.39 13.20 1.62
CA ASP A 16 16.43 12.65 0.73
C ASP A 16 16.06 12.69 -0.75
N GLY A 17 14.90 13.27 -1.10
CA GLY A 17 14.40 13.34 -2.48
C GLY A 17 13.56 12.15 -2.90
N THR A 18 13.40 11.12 -2.07
CA THR A 18 12.56 9.97 -2.38
C THR A 18 11.11 10.40 -2.50
N VAL A 19 10.43 9.95 -3.57
CA VAL A 19 9.00 10.20 -3.76
C VAL A 19 8.20 9.15 -3.01
N GLU A 20 7.32 9.60 -2.14
CA GLU A 20 6.40 8.74 -1.38
C GLU A 20 5.01 8.84 -1.98
N LYS A 21 4.46 7.71 -2.38
CA LYS A 21 3.09 7.62 -2.90
C LYS A 21 2.17 7.22 -1.77
N TRP A 22 1.37 8.17 -1.30
CA TRP A 22 0.47 7.98 -0.17
C TRP A 22 -0.91 7.55 -0.61
N VAL A 23 -1.51 6.65 0.14
CA VAL A 23 -2.91 6.25 0.02
C VAL A 23 -3.49 6.14 1.42
N ALA A 24 -4.75 6.51 1.58
CA ALA A 24 -5.42 6.46 2.87
C ALA A 24 -6.86 6.00 2.70
N MET A 25 -7.38 5.33 3.72
CA MET A 25 -8.79 4.98 3.79
C MET A 25 -9.26 4.98 5.24
N ARG A 26 -10.53 5.34 5.43
CA ARG A 26 -11.17 5.22 6.74
C ARG A 26 -11.75 3.82 6.89
N ILE A 27 -11.51 3.19 8.03
CA ILE A 27 -12.03 1.85 8.31
C ILE A 27 -13.54 1.93 8.54
N GLU A 28 -14.30 1.22 7.72
CA GLU A 28 -15.77 1.22 7.74
C GLU A 28 -16.33 -0.07 8.34
N GLU A 29 -17.61 -0.06 8.68
CA GLU A 29 -18.29 -1.17 9.35
C GLU A 29 -18.15 -2.51 8.64
N HIS A 30 -18.28 -2.52 7.31
CA HIS A 30 -18.20 -3.77 6.54
C HIS A 30 -16.76 -4.33 6.44
N GLN A 31 -15.77 -3.60 6.95
CA GLN A 31 -14.36 -3.96 6.85
C GLN A 31 -13.79 -4.52 8.13
N VAL A 32 -14.61 -4.63 9.18
CA VAL A 32 -14.14 -5.06 10.50
C VAL A 32 -14.78 -6.38 10.90
N ASN A 33 -14.12 -7.09 11.80
CA ASN A 33 -14.65 -8.30 12.44
C ASN A 33 -15.54 -7.93 13.64
N THR A 34 -15.98 -8.95 14.40
CA THR A 34 -16.87 -8.74 15.54
C THR A 34 -16.24 -7.94 16.68
N TRP A 35 -14.91 -7.77 16.70
CA TRP A 35 -14.20 -6.95 17.67
C TRP A 35 -13.86 -5.56 17.15
N ASN A 36 -14.43 -5.17 15.99
CA ASN A 36 -14.19 -3.88 15.33
C ASN A 36 -12.75 -3.66 14.87
N PHE A 37 -12.01 -4.73 14.62
CA PHE A 37 -10.69 -4.67 13.99
C PHE A 37 -10.81 -4.95 12.50
N ALA A 38 -10.03 -4.24 11.69
CA ALA A 38 -9.98 -4.47 10.25
C ALA A 38 -9.57 -5.91 9.93
N HIS A 39 -10.22 -6.50 8.92
CA HIS A 39 -9.82 -7.82 8.44
C HIS A 39 -8.41 -7.78 7.86
N GLY A 40 -7.66 -8.87 8.03
CA GLY A 40 -6.33 -9.01 7.42
C GLY A 40 -6.36 -8.88 5.91
N SER A 41 -7.44 -9.31 5.26
CA SER A 41 -7.62 -9.14 3.82
C SER A 41 -7.65 -7.67 3.41
N LEU A 42 -8.20 -6.78 4.24
CA LEU A 42 -8.20 -5.34 3.97
C LEU A 42 -6.78 -4.79 4.05
N ILE A 43 -6.02 -5.19 5.06
CA ILE A 43 -4.62 -4.77 5.21
C ILE A 43 -3.79 -5.25 4.02
N THR A 44 -4.01 -6.49 3.59
CA THR A 44 -3.33 -7.04 2.40
C THR A 44 -3.68 -6.25 1.14
N ALA A 45 -4.95 -5.88 0.97
CA ALA A 45 -5.38 -5.06 -0.16
C ALA A 45 -4.71 -3.67 -0.14
N MET A 46 -4.62 -3.05 1.03
CA MET A 46 -3.93 -1.76 1.17
C MET A 46 -2.43 -1.89 0.87
N ALA A 47 -1.81 -2.97 1.31
CA ALA A 47 -0.40 -3.25 1.02
C ALA A 47 -0.16 -3.41 -0.48
N GLU A 48 -1.05 -4.12 -1.18
CA GLU A 48 -0.99 -4.27 -2.62
C GLU A 48 -1.14 -2.92 -3.33
N ILE A 49 -2.14 -2.14 -2.94
CA ILE A 49 -2.38 -0.82 -3.54
C ILE A 49 -1.18 0.10 -3.32
N ALA A 50 -0.66 0.17 -2.11
CA ALA A 50 0.45 1.07 -1.78
C ALA A 50 1.73 0.69 -2.53
N THR A 51 2.05 -0.60 -2.60
CA THR A 51 3.24 -1.08 -3.32
C THR A 51 3.08 -0.91 -4.84
N ALA A 52 1.89 -1.16 -5.37
CA ALA A 52 1.62 -1.01 -6.80
C ALA A 52 1.71 0.47 -7.21
N ARG A 53 1.13 1.37 -6.43
CA ARG A 53 1.22 2.81 -6.71
C ARG A 53 2.66 3.31 -6.71
N ALA A 54 3.49 2.80 -5.81
CA ALA A 54 4.91 3.19 -5.75
C ALA A 54 5.64 2.90 -7.06
N GLY A 55 5.33 1.78 -7.70
CA GLY A 55 5.97 1.37 -8.95
C GLY A 55 5.27 1.88 -10.22
N TYR A 56 4.13 2.54 -10.08
CA TYR A 56 3.35 2.98 -11.24
C TYR A 56 4.02 4.13 -11.98
N ASP A 57 4.14 3.98 -13.30
CA ASP A 57 4.63 5.00 -14.21
C ASP A 57 3.56 5.20 -15.30
N PRO A 58 2.88 6.37 -15.33
CA PRO A 58 1.83 6.62 -16.33
C PRO A 58 2.35 6.67 -17.76
N ASP A 59 3.64 6.91 -17.94
CA ASP A 59 4.27 6.98 -19.26
C ASP A 59 4.95 5.67 -19.67
N GLY A 60 4.94 4.70 -18.78
CA GLY A 60 5.61 3.42 -19.00
C GLY A 60 4.62 2.26 -19.22
N PRO A 61 5.15 1.07 -19.52
CA PRO A 61 4.33 -0.12 -19.63
C PRO A 61 3.77 -0.52 -18.26
N PRO A 62 2.66 -1.30 -18.24
CA PRO A 62 2.08 -1.75 -16.98
C PRO A 62 3.00 -2.73 -16.26
N CYS A 63 2.84 -2.81 -14.95
CA CYS A 63 3.52 -3.77 -14.09
C CYS A 63 2.53 -4.73 -13.48
N VAL A 64 2.97 -5.97 -13.25
CA VAL A 64 2.18 -7.02 -12.61
C VAL A 64 2.92 -7.51 -11.39
N ALA A 65 2.25 -7.53 -10.24
CA ALA A 65 2.84 -8.04 -9.02
C ALA A 65 3.09 -9.54 -9.15
N ILE A 66 4.32 -9.98 -8.91
CA ILE A 66 4.71 -11.39 -8.90
C ILE A 66 5.09 -11.88 -7.50
N ASP A 67 5.24 -10.97 -6.56
CA ASP A 67 5.46 -11.27 -5.16
C ASP A 67 4.92 -10.13 -4.31
N LEU A 68 4.25 -10.48 -3.23
CA LEU A 68 3.78 -9.54 -2.23
C LEU A 68 3.95 -10.19 -0.86
N THR A 69 4.73 -9.55 0.00
CA THR A 69 4.94 -10.02 1.37
C THR A 69 4.40 -8.95 2.32
N VAL A 70 3.54 -9.35 3.24
CA VAL A 70 2.91 -8.45 4.19
C VAL A 70 3.20 -8.92 5.61
N GLN A 71 3.69 -8.02 6.44
CA GLN A 71 3.82 -8.24 7.87
C GLN A 71 2.73 -7.44 8.58
N PHE A 72 1.91 -8.12 9.36
CA PHE A 72 0.83 -7.52 10.13
C PHE A 72 1.39 -7.12 11.49
N ILE A 73 1.45 -5.82 11.76
CA ILE A 73 2.09 -5.28 12.97
C ILE A 73 1.04 -4.82 13.97
N GLY A 74 -0.05 -4.23 13.50
CA GLY A 74 -1.12 -3.74 14.35
C GLY A 74 -2.48 -4.01 13.72
N ALA A 75 -3.54 -3.65 14.44
CA ALA A 75 -4.91 -3.90 14.00
C ALA A 75 -5.68 -2.57 13.95
N PRO A 76 -5.86 -1.98 12.78
CA PRO A 76 -6.70 -0.81 12.63
C PRO A 76 -8.12 -1.08 13.09
N LYS A 77 -8.74 -0.11 13.74
CA LYS A 77 -10.09 -0.23 14.30
C LYS A 77 -11.09 0.55 13.48
N LEU A 78 -12.36 0.20 13.66
CA LEU A 78 -13.48 0.93 13.06
C LEU A 78 -13.34 2.44 13.31
N GLY A 79 -13.47 3.24 12.26
CA GLY A 79 -13.42 4.69 12.32
C GLY A 79 -12.03 5.28 12.21
N GLU A 80 -10.98 4.48 12.35
CA GLU A 80 -9.60 4.97 12.24
C GLU A 80 -9.21 5.20 10.78
N LEU A 81 -8.29 6.14 10.55
CA LEU A 81 -7.74 6.41 9.23
C LEU A 81 -6.45 5.60 9.05
N LEU A 82 -6.51 4.62 8.16
CA LEU A 82 -5.34 3.84 7.78
C LEU A 82 -4.64 4.56 6.64
N GLU A 83 -3.42 4.97 6.87
CA GLU A 83 -2.58 5.64 5.87
C GLU A 83 -1.41 4.74 5.52
N ALA A 84 -1.05 4.72 4.25
CA ALA A 84 0.10 3.95 3.80
C ALA A 84 0.86 4.74 2.74
N TYR A 85 2.17 4.56 2.71
CA TYR A 85 2.97 5.10 1.63
C TYR A 85 3.91 4.04 1.08
N GLY A 86 4.12 4.11 -0.24
CA GLY A 86 5.03 3.21 -0.92
C GLY A 86 6.16 3.98 -1.59
N THR A 87 7.31 3.32 -1.68
CA THR A 87 8.49 3.84 -2.38
C THR A 87 9.12 2.75 -3.23
N ILE A 88 9.84 3.17 -4.26
CA ILE A 88 10.65 2.25 -5.06
C ILE A 88 11.95 1.98 -4.31
N THR A 89 12.25 0.71 -4.06
CA THR A 89 13.52 0.28 -3.49
C THR A 89 14.57 0.14 -4.58
N LYS A 90 14.18 -0.46 -5.71
CA LYS A 90 15.06 -0.68 -6.85
C LYS A 90 14.24 -0.89 -8.11
N ARG A 91 14.73 -0.36 -9.21
CA ARG A 91 14.17 -0.64 -10.54
C ARG A 91 15.27 -1.24 -11.40
N SER A 92 14.98 -2.39 -11.99
CA SER A 92 15.85 -3.01 -12.99
C SER A 92 15.15 -2.96 -14.35
N ARG A 93 15.75 -3.59 -15.36
CA ARG A 93 15.20 -3.60 -16.71
C ARG A 93 13.80 -4.21 -16.78
N SER A 94 13.55 -5.27 -16.01
CA SER A 94 12.30 -6.03 -16.09
C SER A 94 11.52 -6.09 -14.79
N LEU A 95 12.09 -5.62 -13.67
CA LEU A 95 11.50 -5.73 -12.34
C LEU A 95 11.52 -4.40 -11.61
N VAL A 96 10.48 -4.18 -10.79
CA VAL A 96 10.42 -3.06 -9.87
C VAL A 96 10.23 -3.62 -8.46
N PHE A 97 11.12 -3.24 -7.56
CA PHE A 97 11.07 -3.62 -6.15
C PHE A 97 10.53 -2.43 -5.37
N THR A 98 9.41 -2.64 -4.67
CA THR A 98 8.78 -1.58 -3.89
C THR A 98 8.57 -2.01 -2.45
N SER A 99 8.43 -1.03 -1.57
CA SER A 99 8.06 -1.27 -0.18
C SER A 99 6.98 -0.29 0.24
N ALA A 100 6.23 -0.64 1.26
CA ALA A 100 5.20 0.23 1.80
C ALA A 100 5.09 0.05 3.30
N GLN A 101 4.67 1.12 3.97
CA GLN A 101 4.35 1.12 5.39
C GLN A 101 2.94 1.62 5.57
N GLY A 102 2.17 0.96 6.44
CA GLY A 102 0.85 1.42 6.82
C GLY A 102 0.82 1.81 8.29
N MET A 103 0.05 2.84 8.61
CA MET A 103 0.00 3.38 9.96
C MET A 103 -1.37 3.99 10.27
N VAL A 104 -1.69 4.05 11.56
CA VAL A 104 -2.81 4.82 12.09
C VAL A 104 -2.23 5.81 13.11
N ALA A 105 -2.42 7.09 12.86
CA ALA A 105 -1.90 8.16 13.72
C ALA A 105 -0.40 7.96 14.04
N GLY A 106 0.37 7.59 13.03
CA GLY A 106 1.81 7.37 13.15
C GLY A 106 2.22 6.02 13.76
N LYS A 107 1.27 5.20 14.22
CA LYS A 107 1.56 3.88 14.76
C LYS A 107 1.59 2.85 13.63
N PRO A 108 2.65 2.03 13.52
CA PRO A 108 2.74 1.06 12.43
C PRO A 108 1.65 -0.01 12.53
N MET A 109 1.03 -0.30 11.40
CA MET A 109 0.00 -1.32 11.25
C MET A 109 0.45 -2.45 10.36
N PHE A 110 1.22 -2.15 9.32
CA PHE A 110 1.81 -3.17 8.47
C PHE A 110 3.08 -2.65 7.80
N PHE A 111 3.90 -3.60 7.38
CA PHE A 111 5.01 -3.37 6.47
C PHE A 111 4.89 -4.36 5.33
N ALA A 112 5.16 -3.91 4.10
CA ALA A 112 5.04 -4.77 2.93
C ALA A 112 6.18 -4.52 1.94
N THR A 113 6.50 -5.58 1.20
CA THR A 113 7.40 -5.49 0.05
C THR A 113 6.73 -6.17 -1.14
N SER A 114 7.03 -5.70 -2.33
CA SER A 114 6.50 -6.28 -3.56
C SER A 114 7.56 -6.31 -4.63
N ILE A 115 7.49 -7.33 -5.47
CA ILE A 115 8.25 -7.40 -6.71
C ILE A 115 7.23 -7.37 -7.84
N GLN A 116 7.41 -6.46 -8.76
CA GLN A 116 6.51 -6.28 -9.89
C GLN A 116 7.28 -6.50 -11.18
N LYS A 117 6.68 -7.24 -12.10
CA LYS A 117 7.26 -7.46 -13.41
C LYS A 117 6.74 -6.42 -14.40
N ILE A 118 7.66 -5.79 -15.12
CA ILE A 118 7.32 -4.86 -16.17
C ILE A 118 6.89 -5.67 -17.40
N VAL A 119 5.65 -5.45 -17.87
CA VAL A 119 5.10 -6.21 -18.99
C VAL A 119 5.81 -5.79 -20.28
N GLY A 120 6.27 -6.79 -21.03
CA GLY A 120 6.95 -6.56 -22.29
C GLY A 120 8.45 -6.29 -22.19
N ALA A 121 8.99 -6.35 -20.98
CA ALA A 121 10.43 -6.13 -20.79
C ALA A 121 11.18 -7.46 -20.61
#